data_66f13085dcdc6e4e5feaa571e39952f2
#
_entry.id   66f13085dcdc6e4e5feaa571e39952f2
#
_cell.length_a   1.000
_cell.length_b   1.000
_cell.length_c   1.000
_cell.angle_alpha   90.00
_cell.angle_beta   90.00
_cell.angle_gamma   90.00
#
_symmetry.space_group_name_H-M   'P 1'
#
loop_
_entity.id
_entity.type
_entity.pdbx_description
1 polymer ?
#
loop_
_entity_poly.entity_id
_entity_poly.type
_entity_poly.pdbx_seq_one_letter_code
_entity_poly.pdbx_strand_id
1 'polypeptide(L)'
;PETGHRLLFHEVPDQRLPGKRIHLDVRPRERDQDAEASWLLAHGATLIEDRRGIRGPGTGWLTMADPEGNQFCVLRSLDEVAAQQQRATAAP
;
A
#
# COMPACT_ATOMS: atom_id res chain seq x y z
N PRO A 1 -17.79 -5.07 -7.53
CA PRO A 1 -18.49 -5.57 -6.35
C PRO A 1 -18.75 -4.46 -5.34
N GLU A 2 -19.79 -4.62 -4.56
CA GLU A 2 -20.22 -3.62 -3.59
C GLU A 2 -19.18 -3.41 -2.48
N THR A 3 -18.36 -4.39 -2.22
CA THR A 3 -17.34 -4.31 -1.19
C THR A 3 -16.12 -3.48 -1.61
N GLY A 4 -16.02 -3.11 -2.88
CA GLY A 4 -14.86 -2.40 -3.38
C GLY A 4 -13.64 -3.28 -3.63
N HIS A 5 -13.77 -4.58 -3.49
CA HIS A 5 -12.68 -5.49 -3.81
C HIS A 5 -12.52 -5.61 -5.32
N ARG A 6 -11.29 -5.73 -5.75
CA ARG A 6 -11.02 -5.97 -7.17
C ARG A 6 -9.72 -6.73 -7.33
N LEU A 7 -9.64 -7.46 -8.43
CA LEU A 7 -8.43 -8.17 -8.83
C LEU A 7 -7.79 -7.42 -9.99
N LEU A 8 -6.49 -7.25 -9.90
CA LEU A 8 -5.72 -6.56 -10.91
C LEU A 8 -4.59 -7.48 -11.38
N PHE A 9 -4.50 -7.66 -12.69
CA PHE A 9 -3.47 -8.51 -13.27
C PHE A 9 -2.44 -7.63 -13.97
N HIS A 10 -1.18 -7.85 -13.63
CA HIS A 10 -0.06 -7.12 -14.23
C HIS A 10 0.82 -8.08 -15.00
N GLU A 11 1.15 -7.72 -16.21
CA GLU A 11 2.16 -8.42 -16.96
C GLU A 11 3.54 -7.96 -16.50
N VAL A 12 4.39 -8.90 -16.11
CA VAL A 12 5.72 -8.60 -15.61
C VAL A 12 6.76 -9.34 -16.41
N PRO A 13 7.90 -8.73 -16.70
CA PRO A 13 8.93 -9.36 -17.53
C PRO A 13 9.66 -10.50 -16.85
N ASP A 14 9.79 -10.48 -15.53
CA ASP A 14 10.47 -11.52 -14.79
C ASP A 14 9.46 -12.28 -13.93
N GLN A 15 9.22 -13.51 -14.33
CA GLN A 15 8.24 -14.35 -13.67
C GLN A 15 8.82 -15.18 -12.53
N ARG A 16 10.10 -15.03 -12.25
CA ARG A 16 10.79 -15.86 -11.29
C ARG A 16 10.99 -15.19 -9.94
N LEU A 17 10.31 -14.07 -9.70
CA LEU A 17 10.41 -13.37 -8.42
C LEU A 17 9.54 -14.10 -7.39
N PRO A 18 10.14 -14.89 -6.48
CA PRO A 18 9.36 -15.62 -5.49
C PRO A 18 8.62 -14.66 -4.58
N GLY A 19 7.42 -15.03 -4.18
CA GLY A 19 6.63 -14.24 -3.26
C GLY A 19 6.00 -13.00 -3.85
N LYS A 20 6.17 -12.75 -5.16
CA LYS A 20 5.62 -11.56 -5.80
C LYS A 20 4.59 -11.85 -6.87
N ARG A 21 4.10 -13.09 -6.95
CA ARG A 21 3.10 -13.45 -7.95
C ARG A 21 1.71 -12.97 -7.58
N ILE A 22 1.39 -13.04 -6.31
CA ILE A 22 0.09 -12.63 -5.79
C ILE A 22 0.34 -11.89 -4.48
N HIS A 23 -0.23 -10.70 -4.35
CA HIS A 23 -0.20 -10.01 -3.07
C HIS A 23 -1.47 -9.18 -2.92
N LEU A 24 -1.79 -8.85 -1.68
CA LEU A 24 -2.93 -8.01 -1.35
C LEU A 24 -2.48 -6.57 -1.24
N ASP A 25 -3.36 -5.68 -1.65
CA ASP A 25 -3.23 -4.25 -1.37
C ASP A 25 -4.25 -3.92 -0.29
N VAL A 26 -3.75 -3.44 0.84
CA VAL A 26 -4.57 -3.11 2.01
C VAL A 26 -4.72 -1.60 2.08
N ARG A 27 -5.95 -1.12 2.08
CA ARG A 27 -6.24 0.30 2.22
C ARG A 27 -6.86 0.55 3.59
N PRO A 28 -6.15 1.29 4.47
CA PRO A 28 -6.69 1.58 5.81
C PRO A 28 -7.98 2.39 5.74
N ARG A 29 -8.88 2.14 6.68
CA ARG A 29 -10.15 2.86 6.76
C ARG A 29 -10.19 3.87 7.89
N GLU A 30 -9.63 3.52 9.05
CA GLU A 30 -9.80 4.29 10.27
C GLU A 30 -8.53 5.03 10.69
N ARG A 31 -7.42 4.75 10.03
CA ARG A 31 -6.16 5.42 10.32
C ARG A 31 -5.42 5.63 9.01
N ASP A 32 -4.40 6.49 9.08
CA ASP A 32 -3.59 6.74 7.90
C ASP A 32 -2.59 5.61 7.67
N GLN A 33 -1.85 5.71 6.59
CA GLN A 33 -0.89 4.70 6.17
C GLN A 33 0.17 4.44 7.25
N ASP A 34 0.74 5.49 7.83
CA ASP A 34 1.76 5.35 8.86
C ASP A 34 1.22 4.68 10.11
N ALA A 35 0.04 5.08 10.56
CA ALA A 35 -0.58 4.51 11.73
C ALA A 35 -0.93 3.04 11.51
N GLU A 36 -1.41 2.70 10.32
CA GLU A 36 -1.71 1.30 9.99
C GLU A 36 -0.43 0.47 9.97
N ALA A 37 0.63 0.98 9.37
CA ALA A 37 1.91 0.27 9.34
C ALA A 37 2.44 0.05 10.75
N SER A 38 2.36 1.05 11.63
CA SER A 38 2.81 0.92 13.02
C SER A 38 2.01 -0.13 13.76
N TRP A 39 0.69 -0.15 13.56
CA TRP A 39 -0.17 -1.15 14.17
C TRP A 39 0.21 -2.56 13.71
N LEU A 40 0.44 -2.72 12.40
CA LEU A 40 0.83 -4.01 11.84
C LEU A 40 2.19 -4.47 12.36
N LEU A 41 3.17 -3.56 12.44
CA LEU A 41 4.48 -3.89 13.01
C LEU A 41 4.35 -4.37 14.45
N ALA A 42 3.50 -3.73 15.23
CA ALA A 42 3.26 -4.14 16.62
C ALA A 42 2.59 -5.51 16.72
N HIS A 43 1.97 -5.99 15.66
CA HIS A 43 1.25 -7.27 15.63
C HIS A 43 1.97 -8.35 14.82
N GLY A 44 3.26 -8.16 14.55
CA GLY A 44 4.08 -9.23 13.99
C GLY A 44 4.45 -9.10 12.53
N ALA A 45 3.97 -8.07 11.85
CA ALA A 45 4.39 -7.82 10.48
C ALA A 45 5.79 -7.22 10.43
N THR A 46 6.44 -7.32 9.29
CA THR A 46 7.75 -6.69 9.05
C THR A 46 7.65 -5.79 7.83
N LEU A 47 8.49 -4.76 7.81
CA LEU A 47 8.60 -3.88 6.65
C LEU A 47 9.65 -4.45 5.70
N ILE A 48 9.25 -4.66 4.45
CA ILE A 48 10.14 -5.18 3.42
C ILE A 48 10.73 -4.01 2.62
N GLU A 49 9.89 -3.07 2.20
CA GLU A 49 10.34 -1.98 1.34
C GLU A 49 9.40 -0.79 1.48
N ASP A 50 9.96 0.38 1.59
CA ASP A 50 9.22 1.64 1.61
C ASP A 50 9.29 2.26 0.24
N ARG A 51 8.18 2.24 -0.47
CA ARG A 51 8.09 2.81 -1.82
C ARG A 51 7.29 4.10 -1.84
N ARG A 52 7.14 4.74 -0.70
CA ARG A 52 6.44 6.02 -0.64
C ARG A 52 7.29 7.12 -1.26
N GLY A 53 6.65 7.97 -2.04
CA GLY A 53 7.29 9.14 -2.61
C GLY A 53 8.16 8.90 -3.82
N ILE A 54 8.29 7.67 -4.29
CA ILE A 54 9.15 7.35 -5.44
C ILE A 54 8.73 8.12 -6.70
N ARG A 55 7.42 8.30 -6.85
CA ARG A 55 6.87 9.03 -8.01
C ARG A 55 6.36 10.41 -7.64
N GLY A 56 6.82 10.95 -6.52
CA GLY A 56 6.45 12.28 -6.05
C GLY A 56 5.79 12.24 -4.69
N PRO A 57 5.63 13.41 -4.06
CA PRO A 57 5.00 13.50 -2.74
C PRO A 57 3.60 12.91 -2.73
N GLY A 58 3.28 12.15 -1.71
CA GLY A 58 1.96 11.57 -1.53
C GLY A 58 1.66 10.34 -2.38
N THR A 59 2.65 9.80 -3.06
CA THR A 59 2.48 8.60 -3.88
C THR A 59 3.14 7.39 -3.22
N GLY A 60 2.85 6.21 -3.77
CA GLY A 60 3.54 4.98 -3.37
C GLY A 60 2.86 4.24 -2.24
N TRP A 61 3.55 3.23 -1.75
CA TRP A 61 3.01 2.31 -0.76
C TRP A 61 4.13 1.75 0.11
N LEU A 62 3.74 1.00 1.13
CA LEU A 62 4.67 0.21 1.95
C LEU A 62 4.46 -1.26 1.61
N THR A 63 5.54 -1.96 1.31
CA THR A 63 5.50 -3.42 1.15
C THR A 63 5.88 -4.05 2.48
N MET A 64 5.01 -4.89 3.00
CA MET A 64 5.17 -5.54 4.29
C MET A 64 5.01 -7.04 4.14
N ALA A 65 5.36 -7.78 5.17
CA ALA A 65 5.16 -9.22 5.21
C ALA A 65 4.52 -9.61 6.53
N ASP A 66 3.66 -10.62 6.48
CA ASP A 66 3.09 -11.18 7.70
C ASP A 66 4.12 -12.12 8.37
N PRO A 67 3.83 -12.67 9.56
CA PRO A 67 4.79 -13.54 10.25
C PRO A 67 5.19 -14.79 9.46
N GLU A 68 4.41 -15.20 8.49
CA GLU A 68 4.74 -16.36 7.65
C GLU A 68 5.46 -15.95 6.36
N GLY A 69 5.76 -14.68 6.17
CA GLY A 69 6.48 -14.20 5.01
C GLY A 69 5.63 -13.85 3.81
N ASN A 70 4.30 -13.88 3.94
CA ASN A 70 3.43 -13.47 2.84
C ASN A 70 3.45 -11.96 2.71
N GLN A 71 3.75 -11.48 1.51
CA GLN A 71 3.88 -10.05 1.27
C GLN A 71 2.54 -9.41 0.91
N PHE A 72 2.37 -8.18 1.35
CA PHE A 72 1.22 -7.36 1.02
C PHE A 72 1.64 -5.89 1.01
N CYS A 73 0.83 -5.06 0.36
CA CYS A 73 1.12 -3.63 0.28
C CYS A 73 0.12 -2.84 1.10
N VAL A 74 0.60 -1.85 1.83
CA VAL A 74 -0.24 -0.92 2.59
C VAL A 74 -0.31 0.37 1.81
N LEU A 75 -1.51 0.70 1.35
CA LEU A 75 -1.79 1.89 0.57
C LEU A 75 -2.16 3.04 1.50
N ARG A 76 -2.23 4.24 0.95
CA ARG A 76 -2.76 5.38 1.68
C ARG A 76 -4.25 5.20 1.89
N SER A 77 -4.80 5.78 2.96
CA SER A 77 -6.24 5.80 3.16
C SER A 77 -6.90 6.69 2.10
N LEU A 78 -8.21 6.51 1.91
CA LEU A 78 -8.94 7.37 0.98
C LEU A 78 -8.92 8.83 1.43
N ASP A 79 -8.92 9.08 2.73
CA ASP A 79 -8.81 10.44 3.25
C ASP A 79 -7.48 11.07 2.88
N GLU A 80 -6.39 10.31 2.95
CA GLU A 80 -5.07 10.81 2.53
C GLU A 80 -5.04 11.09 1.03
N VAL A 81 -5.65 10.23 0.23
CA VAL A 81 -5.74 10.43 -1.22
C VAL A 81 -6.54 11.69 -1.53
N ALA A 82 -7.67 11.86 -0.86
CA ALA A 82 -8.52 13.04 -1.06
C ALA A 82 -7.79 14.33 -0.65
N ALA A 83 -7.07 14.30 0.47
CA ALA A 83 -6.30 15.45 0.93
C ALA A 83 -5.20 15.81 -0.06
N GLN A 84 -4.54 14.82 -0.64
CA GLN A 84 -3.52 15.05 -1.65
C GLN A 84 -4.10 15.67 -2.91
N GLN A 85 -5.26 15.20 -3.36
CA GLN A 85 -5.93 15.75 -4.51
C GLN A 85 -6.36 17.19 -4.27
N GLN A 86 -6.85 17.51 -3.07
CA GLN A 86 -7.21 18.87 -2.71
C GLN A 86 -6.00 19.81 -2.72
N ARG A 87 -4.87 19.35 -2.21
CA ARG A 87 -3.64 20.15 -2.22
C ARG A 87 -3.18 20.40 -3.66
N ALA A 88 -3.23 19.40 -4.52
CA ALA A 88 -2.85 19.56 -5.92
C ALA A 88 -3.79 20.52 -6.65
N THR A 89 -5.09 20.47 -6.35
CA THR A 89 -6.08 21.34 -6.96
C THR A 89 -5.95 22.79 -6.46
N ALA A 90 -5.60 22.95 -5.17
CA ALA A 90 -5.48 24.27 -4.57
C ALA A 90 -4.18 24.97 -4.93
N ALA A 91 -3.20 24.27 -5.47
CA ALA A 91 -1.92 24.86 -5.86
C ALA A 91 -2.12 25.87 -6.99
N PRO A 92 -1.52 27.06 -6.86
CA PRO A 92 -1.61 28.08 -7.93
C PRO A 92 -0.90 27.64 -9.19
#